data_7054441ce8f6d03bef0b37717efecf6c
#
_entry.id   7054441ce8f6d03bef0b37717efecf6c
#
_cell.length_a   1.000
_cell.length_b   1.000
_cell.length_c   1.000
_cell.angle_alpha   90.00
_cell.angle_beta   90.00
_cell.angle_gamma   90.00
#
_symmetry.space_group_name_H-M   'P 1'
#
loop_
_entity.id
_entity.type
_entity.pdbx_description
1 polymer ?
#
loop_
_entity_poly.entity_id
_entity_poly.type
_entity_poly.pdbx_seq_one_letter_code
_entity_poly.pdbx_strand_id
1 'polypeptide(L)'
;MKSTINRRKALKLMGLGMLGTCMPQLPAIAKDKKEKKDKKIKRLIFYFSATGNSLYVSRQLAGENGVLLSIPQEIHKENPVYEAEEIGIVCPVHCFLPPAMVQDFIARSTFKADYFFTVGTFGAHTTVFPEFMNNFAKGYGIQMNYISAVQMVDTYLPYFDVERELADPKLKKIPETLAVITAAINNREEYMLPVSSMDRMIYEGYYRQSGRDRQRPTVTRSEKIVFSTDACIGCGVCTSVCPHGSWSLVNGKSIAKGDCENCLACVHNCPQKAISIIPTPPEPEEPNRNVRYRNPNVSIADLIRANSQI
;
A
#
# COMPACT_ATOMS: atom_id res chain seq x y z
N MET A 1 -37.69 -4.95 -43.20
CA MET A 1 -36.76 -5.60 -44.15
C MET A 1 -35.35 -5.11 -43.84
N LYS A 2 -34.48 -6.02 -43.42
CA LYS A 2 -33.10 -5.77 -42.97
C LYS A 2 -32.17 -5.74 -44.16
N SER A 3 -31.20 -4.84 -44.20
CA SER A 3 -30.03 -4.94 -45.08
C SER A 3 -28.76 -4.62 -44.28
N THR A 4 -28.02 -5.65 -43.96
CA THR A 4 -26.69 -5.64 -43.36
C THR A 4 -25.66 -5.45 -44.46
N ILE A 5 -24.88 -4.38 -44.42
CA ILE A 5 -23.74 -4.15 -45.34
C ILE A 5 -22.48 -4.68 -44.68
N ASN A 6 -21.91 -5.67 -45.36
CA ASN A 6 -20.68 -6.40 -44.93
C ASN A 6 -19.44 -5.66 -45.42
N ARG A 7 -18.58 -5.20 -44.48
CA ARG A 7 -17.37 -4.38 -44.73
C ARG A 7 -16.16 -5.12 -45.35
N ARG A 8 -16.36 -6.32 -45.89
CA ARG A 8 -15.24 -7.14 -46.45
C ARG A 8 -15.14 -7.20 -47.98
N LYS A 9 -15.84 -6.33 -48.73
CA LYS A 9 -15.85 -6.40 -50.22
C LYS A 9 -15.39 -5.17 -50.98
N ALA A 10 -14.55 -4.32 -50.42
CA ALA A 10 -14.07 -3.11 -51.08
C ALA A 10 -12.55 -3.06 -51.26
N LEU A 11 -11.90 -4.17 -51.59
CA LEU A 11 -10.46 -4.17 -51.92
C LEU A 11 -10.12 -5.26 -52.93
N LYS A 12 -10.68 -5.16 -54.13
CA LYS A 12 -10.17 -5.82 -55.37
C LYS A 12 -10.73 -5.03 -56.54
N LEU A 13 -9.85 -4.25 -57.16
CA LEU A 13 -9.78 -3.90 -58.57
C LEU A 13 -8.97 -2.61 -58.70
N MET A 14 -7.74 -2.76 -59.04
CA MET A 14 -7.05 -1.95 -60.09
C MET A 14 -5.67 -2.59 -60.28
N GLY A 15 -5.57 -3.24 -61.38
CA GLY A 15 -4.37 -3.92 -61.84
C GLY A 15 -3.64 -3.09 -62.90
N LEU A 16 -2.41 -3.47 -63.09
CA LEU A 16 -1.51 -3.28 -64.23
C LEU A 16 -1.19 -1.89 -64.76
N GLY A 17 0.08 -1.57 -64.69
CA GLY A 17 0.78 -0.59 -65.50
C GLY A 17 2.28 -0.72 -65.29
N MET A 18 2.95 -1.52 -66.16
CA MET A 18 4.43 -1.56 -66.24
C MET A 18 4.96 -0.25 -66.78
N LEU A 19 6.02 0.28 -66.15
CA LEU A 19 7.10 1.01 -66.85
C LEU A 19 8.33 1.02 -65.94
N GLY A 20 9.41 0.42 -66.43
CA GLY A 20 10.68 0.34 -65.73
C GLY A 20 11.40 1.71 -65.75
N THR A 21 11.92 2.04 -64.58
CA THR A 21 12.99 3.04 -64.47
C THR A 21 13.99 2.55 -63.41
N CYS A 22 15.25 2.46 -63.83
CA CYS A 22 16.41 2.21 -62.98
C CYS A 22 16.40 3.16 -61.79
N MET A 23 16.33 2.61 -60.55
CA MET A 23 16.64 3.35 -59.35
C MET A 23 18.03 2.94 -58.83
N PRO A 24 18.86 3.91 -58.41
CA PRO A 24 20.16 3.60 -57.82
C PRO A 24 19.97 2.96 -56.46
N GLN A 25 20.78 1.91 -56.21
CA GLN A 25 20.82 1.21 -54.91
C GLN A 25 21.26 2.19 -53.79
N LEU A 26 20.34 2.49 -52.88
CA LEU A 26 20.67 3.15 -51.62
C LEU A 26 21.46 2.18 -50.71
N PRO A 27 22.53 2.67 -50.07
CA PRO A 27 23.30 1.82 -49.15
C PRO A 27 22.42 1.35 -47.99
N ALA A 28 22.52 0.07 -47.64
CA ALA A 28 21.87 -0.52 -46.50
C ALA A 28 22.24 0.25 -45.23
N ILE A 29 21.28 0.96 -44.67
CA ILE A 29 21.42 1.55 -43.34
C ILE A 29 21.47 0.36 -42.37
N ALA A 30 22.67 0.08 -41.86
CA ALA A 30 22.86 -0.81 -40.71
C ALA A 30 21.97 -0.28 -39.59
N LYS A 31 20.93 -1.01 -39.24
CA LYS A 31 20.16 -0.77 -38.02
C LYS A 31 21.08 -1.10 -36.87
N ASP A 32 21.71 -0.07 -36.33
CA ASP A 32 22.28 -0.11 -34.99
C ASP A 32 21.16 -0.54 -34.02
N LYS A 33 21.10 -1.82 -33.73
CA LYS A 33 20.42 -2.30 -32.54
C LYS A 33 21.25 -1.82 -31.35
N LYS A 34 21.05 -0.57 -30.94
CA LYS A 34 21.36 -0.17 -29.58
C LYS A 34 20.52 -1.07 -28.68
N GLU A 35 21.14 -2.11 -28.12
CA GLU A 35 20.63 -2.78 -26.95
C GLU A 35 20.31 -1.68 -25.94
N LYS A 36 19.01 -1.44 -25.70
CA LYS A 36 18.58 -0.73 -24.50
C LYS A 36 19.07 -1.62 -23.36
N LYS A 37 20.23 -1.32 -22.78
CA LYS A 37 20.58 -1.78 -21.45
C LYS A 37 19.40 -1.37 -20.57
N ASP A 38 18.60 -2.33 -20.13
CA ASP A 38 17.54 -2.09 -19.16
C ASP A 38 18.18 -1.42 -17.96
N LYS A 39 17.85 -0.13 -17.78
CA LYS A 39 18.44 0.68 -16.71
C LYS A 39 17.92 0.09 -15.40
N LYS A 40 18.79 -0.56 -14.62
CA LYS A 40 18.43 -1.16 -13.33
C LYS A 40 17.70 -0.11 -12.47
N ILE A 41 16.56 -0.48 -11.89
CA ILE A 41 15.82 0.40 -10.99
C ILE A 41 16.72 0.71 -9.80
N LYS A 42 16.96 2.00 -9.53
CA LYS A 42 17.81 2.39 -8.41
C LYS A 42 17.13 2.09 -7.07
N ARG A 43 15.89 2.58 -6.88
CA ARG A 43 15.12 2.38 -5.65
C ARG A 43 13.69 1.97 -5.97
N LEU A 44 13.26 0.86 -5.40
CA LEU A 44 11.91 0.32 -5.52
C LEU A 44 11.30 0.25 -4.12
N ILE A 45 10.15 0.90 -3.91
CA ILE A 45 9.47 0.91 -2.62
C ILE A 45 8.09 0.28 -2.77
N PHE A 46 7.84 -0.75 -1.99
CA PHE A 46 6.53 -1.34 -1.80
C PHE A 46 5.85 -0.71 -0.61
N TYR A 47 4.58 -0.37 -0.75
CA TYR A 47 3.84 0.25 0.34
C TYR A 47 2.44 -0.32 0.52
N PHE A 48 1.99 -0.31 1.78
CA PHE A 48 0.59 -0.49 2.17
C PHE A 48 0.12 0.77 2.88
N SER A 49 -1.02 1.36 2.46
CA SER A 49 -1.52 2.60 3.07
C SER A 49 -3.04 2.68 3.06
N ALA A 50 -3.64 2.80 4.24
CA ALA A 50 -5.09 2.91 4.43
C ALA A 50 -5.58 4.37 4.36
N THR A 51 -4.89 5.28 5.07
CA THR A 51 -5.26 6.69 5.25
C THR A 51 -4.25 7.66 4.63
N GLY A 52 -3.23 7.13 3.92
CA GLY A 52 -2.25 7.92 3.20
C GLY A 52 -0.92 8.13 3.93
N ASN A 53 -0.79 7.81 5.22
CA ASN A 53 0.45 8.04 5.98
C ASN A 53 1.65 7.32 5.36
N SER A 54 1.56 6.00 5.17
CA SER A 54 2.66 5.23 4.58
C SER A 54 2.93 5.62 3.12
N LEU A 55 1.90 5.96 2.34
CA LEU A 55 2.09 6.45 0.97
C LEU A 55 2.84 7.80 0.95
N TYR A 56 2.50 8.72 1.87
CA TYR A 56 3.24 9.97 2.03
C TYR A 56 4.72 9.71 2.35
N VAL A 57 5.00 8.88 3.34
CA VAL A 57 6.37 8.49 3.71
C VAL A 57 7.09 7.85 2.52
N SER A 58 6.44 6.93 1.81
CA SER A 58 7.02 6.28 0.62
C SER A 58 7.42 7.28 -0.45
N ARG A 59 6.60 8.31 -0.70
CA ARG A 59 6.90 9.38 -1.66
C ARG A 59 8.15 10.18 -1.26
N GLN A 60 8.28 10.50 0.04
CA GLN A 60 9.46 11.22 0.54
C GLN A 60 10.73 10.37 0.38
N LEU A 61 10.67 9.09 0.70
CA LEU A 61 11.83 8.17 0.61
C LEU A 61 12.19 7.82 -0.84
N ALA A 62 11.25 7.77 -1.75
CA ALA A 62 11.49 7.47 -3.16
C ALA A 62 12.27 8.59 -3.86
N GLY A 63 12.05 9.85 -3.46
CA GLY A 63 12.58 10.99 -4.17
C GLY A 63 12.08 11.05 -5.62
N GLU A 64 12.84 11.72 -6.49
CA GLU A 64 12.44 11.94 -7.89
C GLU A 64 12.54 10.69 -8.78
N ASN A 65 13.43 9.75 -8.46
CA ASN A 65 13.78 8.63 -9.32
C ASN A 65 13.38 7.25 -8.76
N GLY A 66 12.74 7.21 -7.60
CA GLY A 66 12.26 5.96 -7.01
C GLY A 66 10.94 5.50 -7.64
N VAL A 67 10.76 4.19 -7.70
CA VAL A 67 9.53 3.54 -8.17
C VAL A 67 8.70 3.13 -6.96
N LEU A 68 7.41 3.46 -6.96
CA LEU A 68 6.47 3.09 -5.91
C LEU A 68 5.50 2.03 -6.43
N LEU A 69 5.38 0.92 -5.73
CA LEU A 69 4.41 -0.13 -6.02
C LEU A 69 3.53 -0.38 -4.78
N SER A 70 2.23 -0.43 -5.00
CA SER A 70 1.28 -0.71 -3.93
C SER A 70 1.18 -2.21 -3.67
N ILE A 71 1.38 -2.63 -2.43
CA ILE A 71 1.26 -4.04 -2.03
C ILE A 71 -0.12 -4.62 -2.36
N PRO A 72 -1.26 -3.94 -2.11
CA PRO A 72 -2.57 -4.39 -2.56
C PRO A 72 -2.70 -4.67 -4.06
N GLN A 73 -1.92 -3.98 -4.91
CA GLN A 73 -1.90 -4.23 -6.36
C GLN A 73 -0.94 -5.36 -6.74
N GLU A 74 0.13 -5.53 -6.00
CA GLU A 74 1.18 -6.51 -6.28
C GLU A 74 0.87 -7.92 -5.72
N ILE A 75 0.03 -8.01 -4.66
CA ILE A 75 -0.24 -9.25 -3.92
C ILE A 75 -0.87 -10.35 -4.78
N HIS A 76 -1.51 -9.99 -5.89
CA HIS A 76 -2.20 -10.92 -6.78
C HIS A 76 -1.30 -11.51 -7.86
N LYS A 77 -0.07 -11.04 -8.00
CA LYS A 77 0.90 -11.60 -8.95
C LYS A 77 1.38 -12.97 -8.46
N GLU A 78 1.49 -13.91 -9.38
CA GLU A 78 2.00 -15.24 -9.08
C GLU A 78 3.54 -15.23 -9.04
N ASN A 79 4.11 -15.59 -7.87
CA ASN A 79 5.54 -15.70 -7.63
C ASN A 79 6.37 -14.53 -8.23
N PRO A 80 6.03 -13.28 -7.90
CA PRO A 80 6.69 -12.14 -8.53
C PRO A 80 8.15 -12.05 -8.10
N VAL A 81 9.00 -11.65 -9.06
CA VAL A 81 10.43 -11.39 -8.83
C VAL A 81 10.67 -9.90 -9.03
N TYR A 82 11.24 -9.25 -8.01
CA TYR A 82 11.57 -7.83 -8.04
C TYR A 82 13.07 -7.64 -7.91
N GLU A 83 13.63 -6.81 -8.78
CA GLU A 83 15.06 -6.50 -8.80
C GLU A 83 15.30 -4.99 -8.84
N ALA A 84 16.12 -4.49 -7.91
CA ALA A 84 16.54 -3.10 -7.84
C ALA A 84 17.90 -3.01 -7.12
N GLU A 85 18.53 -1.85 -7.10
CA GLU A 85 19.71 -1.64 -6.23
C GLU A 85 19.28 -1.56 -4.77
N GLU A 86 18.15 -0.91 -4.50
CA GLU A 86 17.58 -0.72 -3.18
C GLU A 86 16.10 -1.09 -3.18
N ILE A 87 15.69 -1.91 -2.24
CA ILE A 87 14.27 -2.26 -2.05
C ILE A 87 13.81 -1.84 -0.66
N GLY A 88 12.71 -1.08 -0.62
CA GLY A 88 12.06 -0.62 0.59
C GLY A 88 10.67 -1.20 0.80
N ILE A 89 10.29 -1.42 2.06
CA ILE A 89 8.93 -1.74 2.47
C ILE A 89 8.45 -0.67 3.44
N VAL A 90 7.34 0.01 3.11
CA VAL A 90 6.75 1.05 3.95
C VAL A 90 5.32 0.68 4.28
N CYS A 91 5.02 0.49 5.56
CA CYS A 91 3.70 0.05 6.00
C CYS A 91 3.33 0.62 7.37
N PRO A 92 2.04 0.66 7.74
CA PRO A 92 1.65 1.00 9.09
C PRO A 92 2.03 -0.11 10.06
N VAL A 93 2.20 0.27 11.32
CA VAL A 93 2.34 -0.66 12.44
C VAL A 93 0.96 -0.90 13.02
N HIS A 94 0.38 -2.05 12.77
CA HIS A 94 -0.93 -2.45 13.27
C HIS A 94 -0.77 -3.48 14.40
N CYS A 95 -1.30 -3.18 15.57
CA CYS A 95 -1.14 -4.06 16.73
C CYS A 95 0.33 -4.50 16.93
N PHE A 96 1.26 -3.55 16.74
CA PHE A 96 2.71 -3.70 16.90
C PHE A 96 3.42 -4.54 15.82
N LEU A 97 2.72 -4.95 14.77
CA LEU A 97 3.23 -5.78 13.68
C LEU A 97 2.92 -5.16 12.31
N PRO A 98 3.59 -5.59 11.23
CA PRO A 98 3.16 -5.22 9.88
C PRO A 98 1.80 -5.83 9.57
N PRO A 99 0.96 -5.20 8.74
CA PRO A 99 -0.28 -5.77 8.25
C PRO A 99 -0.07 -7.17 7.67
N ALA A 100 -1.05 -8.07 7.84
CA ALA A 100 -0.93 -9.43 7.34
C ALA A 100 -0.76 -9.48 5.82
N MET A 101 -1.39 -8.58 5.08
CA MET A 101 -1.17 -8.46 3.63
C MET A 101 0.29 -8.14 3.28
N VAL A 102 0.99 -7.36 4.10
CA VAL A 102 2.43 -7.08 3.91
C VAL A 102 3.25 -8.34 4.16
N GLN A 103 2.91 -9.10 5.20
CA GLN A 103 3.56 -10.39 5.50
C GLN A 103 3.35 -11.38 4.34
N ASP A 104 2.13 -11.53 3.85
CA ASP A 104 1.80 -12.41 2.72
C ASP A 104 2.52 -12.00 1.44
N PHE A 105 2.65 -10.69 1.19
CA PHE A 105 3.40 -10.17 0.05
C PHE A 105 4.89 -10.53 0.13
N ILE A 106 5.51 -10.37 1.30
CA ILE A 106 6.92 -10.75 1.52
C ILE A 106 7.08 -12.26 1.31
N ALA A 107 6.18 -13.07 1.88
CA ALA A 107 6.27 -14.53 1.86
C ALA A 107 6.18 -15.15 0.46
N ARG A 108 5.46 -14.50 -0.48
CA ARG A 108 5.24 -15.02 -1.83
C ARG A 108 6.06 -14.35 -2.92
N SER A 109 6.87 -13.36 -2.58
CA SER A 109 7.70 -12.60 -3.52
C SER A 109 9.17 -13.00 -3.42
N THR A 110 9.89 -12.91 -4.53
CA THR A 110 11.35 -13.02 -4.55
C THR A 110 11.94 -11.64 -4.77
N PHE A 111 12.89 -11.26 -3.92
CA PHE A 111 13.52 -9.95 -3.98
C PHE A 111 15.02 -10.10 -4.22
N LYS A 112 15.58 -9.23 -5.09
CA LYS A 112 16.99 -9.13 -5.39
C LYS A 112 17.43 -7.67 -5.26
N ALA A 113 18.16 -7.35 -4.22
CA ALA A 113 18.71 -6.02 -4.00
C ALA A 113 20.02 -6.09 -3.21
N ASP A 114 20.81 -5.02 -3.34
CA ASP A 114 22.04 -4.85 -2.59
C ASP A 114 21.79 -4.22 -1.22
N TYR A 115 20.63 -3.55 -1.05
CA TYR A 115 20.24 -2.86 0.17
C TYR A 115 18.74 -2.96 0.41
N PHE A 116 18.35 -3.42 1.59
CA PHE A 116 16.95 -3.53 2.01
C PHE A 116 16.64 -2.65 3.20
N PHE A 117 15.51 -1.93 3.13
CA PHE A 117 15.05 -1.12 4.24
C PHE A 117 13.57 -1.26 4.51
N THR A 118 13.18 -1.01 5.76
CA THR A 118 11.78 -0.92 6.18
C THR A 118 11.55 0.34 6.99
N VAL A 119 10.46 1.05 6.70
CA VAL A 119 10.01 2.18 7.51
C VAL A 119 8.57 1.99 7.92
N GLY A 120 8.34 1.81 9.23
CA GLY A 120 7.01 1.74 9.81
C GLY A 120 6.37 3.12 9.98
N THR A 121 5.06 3.25 9.78
CA THR A 121 4.30 4.42 10.23
C THR A 121 3.43 4.03 11.42
N PHE A 122 3.54 4.76 12.52
CA PHE A 122 2.85 4.41 13.77
C PHE A 122 2.24 5.64 14.45
N GLY A 123 1.21 5.44 15.27
CA GLY A 123 0.64 6.49 16.11
C GLY A 123 1.25 6.50 17.51
N ALA A 124 0.98 5.47 18.30
CA ALA A 124 1.39 5.42 19.71
C ALA A 124 2.74 4.69 19.92
N HIS A 125 2.84 3.45 19.49
CA HIS A 125 4.00 2.59 19.79
C HIS A 125 4.39 1.69 18.63
N THR A 126 5.68 1.47 18.43
CA THR A 126 6.23 0.47 17.50
C THR A 126 6.42 -0.89 18.17
N THR A 127 6.73 -0.87 19.45
CA THR A 127 7.12 -2.04 20.28
C THR A 127 8.06 -3.01 19.53
N VAL A 128 7.63 -4.24 19.25
CA VAL A 128 8.46 -5.29 18.63
C VAL A 128 8.50 -5.24 17.10
N PHE A 129 7.84 -4.29 16.45
CA PHE A 129 7.81 -4.18 14.99
C PHE A 129 9.19 -4.30 14.32
N PRO A 130 10.27 -3.62 14.80
CA PRO A 130 11.58 -3.73 14.16
C PRO A 130 12.16 -5.14 14.22
N GLU A 131 12.09 -5.78 15.38
CA GLU A 131 12.56 -7.15 15.55
C GLU A 131 11.74 -8.16 14.75
N PHE A 132 10.42 -7.99 14.74
CA PHE A 132 9.52 -8.83 13.97
C PHE A 132 9.84 -8.73 12.48
N MET A 133 9.93 -7.52 11.93
CA MET A 133 10.24 -7.31 10.51
C MET A 133 11.58 -7.92 10.11
N ASN A 134 12.61 -7.73 10.92
CA ASN A 134 13.93 -8.31 10.66
C ASN A 134 13.89 -9.85 10.63
N ASN A 135 13.29 -10.45 11.66
CA ASN A 135 13.23 -11.90 11.79
C ASN A 135 12.33 -12.54 10.72
N PHE A 136 11.20 -11.91 10.43
CA PHE A 136 10.26 -12.35 9.41
C PHE A 136 10.91 -12.32 8.01
N ALA A 137 11.49 -11.20 7.64
CA ALA A 137 12.18 -11.03 6.35
C ALA A 137 13.34 -12.03 6.18
N LYS A 138 14.12 -12.25 7.25
CA LYS A 138 15.20 -13.24 7.26
C LYS A 138 14.71 -14.65 6.97
N GLY A 139 13.50 -15.02 7.43
CA GLY A 139 12.87 -16.32 7.14
C GLY A 139 12.60 -16.54 5.65
N TYR A 140 12.55 -15.46 4.86
CA TYR A 140 12.37 -15.47 3.40
C TYR A 140 13.65 -15.06 2.63
N GLY A 141 14.80 -15.13 3.28
CA GLY A 141 16.10 -14.86 2.65
C GLY A 141 16.42 -13.38 2.43
N ILE A 142 15.70 -12.46 3.07
CA ILE A 142 15.92 -11.02 2.97
C ILE A 142 16.72 -10.55 4.18
N GLN A 143 17.90 -9.99 3.93
CA GLN A 143 18.73 -9.33 4.96
C GLN A 143 18.35 -7.85 5.03
N MET A 144 17.67 -7.42 6.09
CA MET A 144 17.34 -6.01 6.30
C MET A 144 18.59 -5.25 6.77
N ASN A 145 18.94 -4.18 6.03
CA ASN A 145 20.04 -3.28 6.42
C ASN A 145 19.55 -2.13 7.28
N TYR A 146 18.32 -1.63 7.03
CA TYR A 146 17.80 -0.48 7.74
C TYR A 146 16.35 -0.69 8.17
N ILE A 147 16.05 -0.54 9.45
CA ILE A 147 14.68 -0.59 9.97
C ILE A 147 14.44 0.61 10.89
N SER A 148 13.47 1.44 10.53
CA SER A 148 13.10 2.61 11.32
C SER A 148 11.58 2.83 11.30
N ALA A 149 11.10 3.88 11.95
CA ALA A 149 9.68 4.22 11.96
C ALA A 149 9.46 5.73 12.09
N VAL A 150 8.33 6.22 11.55
CA VAL A 150 7.89 7.60 11.62
C VAL A 150 6.59 7.68 12.40
N GLN A 151 6.56 8.50 13.45
CA GLN A 151 5.34 8.74 14.20
C GLN A 151 4.40 9.66 13.41
N MET A 152 3.18 9.21 13.21
CA MET A 152 2.14 9.87 12.43
C MET A 152 0.86 9.99 13.24
N VAL A 153 -0.21 10.54 12.65
CA VAL A 153 -1.55 10.51 13.24
C VAL A 153 -2.00 9.07 13.43
N ASP A 154 -2.38 8.68 14.64
CA ASP A 154 -3.06 7.41 14.86
C ASP A 154 -4.48 7.47 14.30
N THR A 155 -4.82 6.49 13.50
CA THR A 155 -6.09 6.44 12.77
C THR A 155 -7.01 5.30 13.24
N TYR A 156 -6.64 4.61 14.32
CA TYR A 156 -7.48 3.55 14.87
C TYR A 156 -8.55 4.12 15.79
N LEU A 157 -9.67 4.54 15.19
CA LEU A 157 -10.78 5.25 15.86
C LEU A 157 -11.33 4.59 17.12
N PRO A 158 -11.31 3.26 17.32
CA PRO A 158 -11.76 2.67 18.58
C PRO A 158 -11.00 3.17 19.81
N TYR A 159 -9.72 3.50 19.66
CA TYR A 159 -8.87 3.95 20.79
C TYR A 159 -8.43 5.41 20.69
N PHE A 160 -8.32 5.97 19.47
CA PHE A 160 -7.70 7.27 19.26
C PHE A 160 -8.70 8.30 18.74
N ASP A 161 -8.63 9.48 19.34
CA ASP A 161 -9.38 10.65 18.91
C ASP A 161 -8.54 11.44 17.90
N VAL A 162 -8.98 11.48 16.66
CA VAL A 162 -8.24 12.12 15.56
C VAL A 162 -8.04 13.63 15.79
N GLU A 163 -8.96 14.34 16.46
CA GLU A 163 -8.77 15.77 16.78
C GLU A 163 -7.59 15.96 17.73
N ARG A 164 -7.50 15.13 18.76
CA ARG A 164 -6.37 15.13 19.69
C ARG A 164 -5.07 14.75 19.01
N GLU A 165 -5.10 13.72 18.16
CA GLU A 165 -3.95 13.31 17.37
C GLU A 165 -3.44 14.45 16.49
N LEU A 166 -4.32 15.19 15.80
CA LEU A 166 -3.96 16.32 14.94
C LEU A 166 -3.39 17.52 15.72
N ALA A 167 -3.81 17.69 16.98
CA ALA A 167 -3.31 18.73 17.86
C ALA A 167 -1.96 18.38 18.52
N ASP A 168 -1.52 17.12 18.44
CA ASP A 168 -0.31 16.65 19.12
C ASP A 168 0.96 17.27 18.54
N PRO A 169 1.79 17.93 19.37
CA PRO A 169 3.07 18.51 18.95
C PRO A 169 4.03 17.53 18.27
N LYS A 170 3.90 16.21 18.53
CA LYS A 170 4.74 15.16 17.90
C LYS A 170 4.72 15.24 16.38
N LEU A 171 3.60 15.65 15.76
CA LEU A 171 3.46 15.74 14.31
C LEU A 171 4.36 16.81 13.68
N LYS A 172 4.78 17.82 14.44
CA LYS A 172 5.72 18.85 13.97
C LYS A 172 7.11 18.28 13.66
N LYS A 173 7.46 17.12 14.23
CA LYS A 173 8.76 16.43 14.03
C LYS A 173 8.79 15.54 12.80
N ILE A 174 7.67 15.35 12.09
CA ILE A 174 7.60 14.45 10.93
C ILE A 174 8.60 14.84 9.84
N PRO A 175 8.68 16.10 9.38
CA PRO A 175 9.63 16.48 8.32
C PRO A 175 11.08 16.25 8.72
N GLU A 176 11.44 16.56 9.96
CA GLU A 176 12.79 16.37 10.51
C GLU A 176 13.15 14.88 10.59
N THR A 177 12.24 14.07 11.14
CA THR A 177 12.43 12.61 11.22
C THR A 177 12.60 11.99 9.83
N LEU A 178 11.77 12.41 8.85
CA LEU A 178 11.87 11.94 7.47
C LEU A 178 13.19 12.36 6.82
N ALA A 179 13.68 13.58 7.09
CA ALA A 179 14.96 14.03 6.56
C ALA A 179 16.12 13.15 7.07
N VAL A 180 16.14 12.82 8.37
CA VAL A 180 17.14 11.92 8.98
C VAL A 180 17.08 10.53 8.35
N ILE A 181 15.88 9.93 8.28
CA ILE A 181 15.70 8.59 7.70
C ILE A 181 16.12 8.57 6.23
N THR A 182 15.72 9.60 5.47
CA THR A 182 16.06 9.70 4.03
C THR A 182 17.56 9.82 3.83
N ALA A 183 18.25 10.61 4.65
CA ALA A 183 19.72 10.75 4.59
C ALA A 183 20.40 9.40 4.90
N ALA A 184 19.98 8.71 5.96
CA ALA A 184 20.53 7.41 6.34
C ALA A 184 20.35 6.36 5.22
N ILE A 185 19.16 6.27 4.62
CA ILE A 185 18.91 5.36 3.49
C ILE A 185 19.74 5.75 2.26
N ASN A 186 19.88 7.04 1.95
CA ASN A 186 20.71 7.50 0.83
C ASN A 186 22.21 7.16 1.01
N ASN A 187 22.67 7.14 2.25
CA ASN A 187 24.04 6.74 2.62
C ASN A 187 24.18 5.21 2.78
N ARG A 188 23.10 4.45 2.62
CA ARG A 188 23.04 2.99 2.84
C ARG A 188 23.54 2.59 4.24
N GLU A 189 23.12 3.38 5.25
CA GLU A 189 23.50 3.10 6.65
C GLU A 189 22.82 1.80 7.14
N GLU A 190 23.52 1.09 8.01
CA GLU A 190 22.97 -0.07 8.72
C GLU A 190 22.40 0.39 10.07
N TYR A 191 21.12 0.14 10.28
CA TYR A 191 20.43 0.53 11.49
C TYR A 191 19.19 -0.31 11.75
N MET A 192 18.95 -0.66 12.98
CA MET A 192 17.67 -1.24 13.42
C MET A 192 17.17 -0.46 14.64
N LEU A 193 15.96 0.09 14.54
CA LEU A 193 15.31 0.80 15.64
C LEU A 193 15.31 -0.10 16.90
N PRO A 194 15.89 0.35 18.02
CA PRO A 194 16.00 -0.47 19.22
C PRO A 194 14.65 -0.86 19.80
N VAL A 195 14.56 -2.08 20.31
CA VAL A 195 13.40 -2.58 21.06
C VAL A 195 13.80 -2.77 22.51
N SER A 196 13.17 -2.01 23.39
CA SER A 196 13.45 -2.06 24.83
C SER A 196 12.73 -3.25 25.53
N SER A 197 13.10 -3.52 26.77
CA SER A 197 12.37 -4.48 27.61
C SER A 197 10.92 -4.03 27.90
N MET A 198 10.71 -2.70 27.98
CA MET A 198 9.37 -2.13 28.14
C MET A 198 8.51 -2.38 26.90
N ASP A 199 9.05 -2.24 25.70
CA ASP A 199 8.33 -2.52 24.44
C ASP A 199 7.87 -3.98 24.38
N ARG A 200 8.74 -4.91 24.76
CA ARG A 200 8.37 -6.33 24.82
C ARG A 200 7.32 -6.60 25.90
N MET A 201 7.37 -5.92 27.03
CA MET A 201 6.36 -6.04 28.08
C MET A 201 4.99 -5.52 27.63
N ILE A 202 4.96 -4.38 26.93
CA ILE A 202 3.73 -3.81 26.35
C ILE A 202 3.15 -4.80 25.31
N TYR A 203 3.97 -5.33 24.42
CA TYR A 203 3.56 -6.33 23.44
C TYR A 203 2.97 -7.58 24.08
N GLU A 204 3.66 -8.17 25.03
CA GLU A 204 3.20 -9.37 25.74
C GLU A 204 1.92 -9.12 26.51
N GLY A 205 1.81 -7.97 27.19
CA GLY A 205 0.61 -7.56 27.91
C GLY A 205 -0.60 -7.42 27.00
N TYR A 206 -0.44 -6.75 25.87
CA TYR A 206 -1.50 -6.58 24.88
C TYR A 206 -2.02 -7.92 24.33
N TYR A 207 -1.14 -8.81 23.89
CA TYR A 207 -1.57 -10.09 23.32
C TYR A 207 -2.15 -11.05 24.35
N ARG A 208 -1.70 -10.98 25.59
CA ARG A 208 -2.31 -11.73 26.70
C ARG A 208 -3.75 -11.26 26.99
N GLN A 209 -3.98 -9.94 26.94
CA GLN A 209 -5.27 -9.37 27.24
C GLN A 209 -6.25 -9.47 26.06
N SER A 210 -5.78 -9.22 24.83
CA SER A 210 -6.65 -9.15 23.66
C SER A 210 -7.05 -10.54 23.12
N GLY A 211 -6.27 -11.60 23.41
CA GLY A 211 -6.46 -12.92 22.84
C GLY A 211 -6.31 -13.00 21.32
N ARG A 212 -5.73 -11.98 20.69
CA ARG A 212 -5.52 -11.91 19.23
C ARG A 212 -4.41 -12.88 18.80
N ASP A 213 -4.50 -13.32 17.55
CA ASP A 213 -3.41 -14.08 16.93
C ASP A 213 -2.15 -13.22 16.84
N ARG A 214 -1.04 -13.70 17.39
CA ARG A 214 0.24 -13.01 17.42
C ARG A 214 0.89 -12.87 16.03
N GLN A 215 0.50 -13.68 15.08
CA GLN A 215 1.05 -13.63 13.72
C GLN A 215 0.20 -12.74 12.82
N ARG A 216 -1.11 -12.80 12.96
CA ARG A 216 -2.07 -12.11 12.07
C ARG A 216 -3.14 -11.33 12.87
N PRO A 217 -2.75 -10.39 13.71
CA PRO A 217 -3.64 -9.79 14.72
C PRO A 217 -4.78 -8.96 14.11
N THR A 218 -4.65 -8.53 12.87
CA THR A 218 -5.62 -7.66 12.20
C THR A 218 -6.56 -8.40 11.27
N VAL A 219 -6.24 -9.63 10.86
CA VAL A 219 -7.08 -10.36 9.90
C VAL A 219 -8.37 -10.84 10.55
N THR A 220 -9.47 -10.48 9.94
CA THR A 220 -10.81 -10.84 10.38
C THR A 220 -11.78 -10.78 9.20
N ARG A 221 -13.08 -10.89 9.48
CA ARG A 221 -14.14 -10.73 8.48
C ARG A 221 -14.70 -9.32 8.53
N SER A 222 -14.83 -8.66 7.40
CA SER A 222 -15.26 -7.25 7.32
C SER A 222 -16.64 -7.02 7.94
N GLU A 223 -17.57 -7.95 7.77
CA GLU A 223 -18.92 -7.91 8.34
C GLU A 223 -18.95 -7.98 9.89
N LYS A 224 -17.83 -8.33 10.53
CA LYS A 224 -17.65 -8.31 12.00
C LYS A 224 -17.04 -7.02 12.52
N ILE A 225 -16.52 -6.18 11.63
CA ILE A 225 -15.80 -4.95 12.00
C ILE A 225 -16.56 -3.70 11.58
N VAL A 226 -17.17 -3.71 10.40
CA VAL A 226 -17.77 -2.50 9.81
C VAL A 226 -19.11 -2.80 9.13
N PHE A 227 -19.99 -1.81 9.12
CA PHE A 227 -21.25 -1.87 8.37
C PHE A 227 -21.61 -0.49 7.81
N SER A 228 -22.45 -0.45 6.78
CA SER A 228 -23.01 0.80 6.29
C SER A 228 -24.32 1.16 6.99
N THR A 229 -24.48 2.43 7.35
CA THR A 229 -25.70 3.00 7.91
C THR A 229 -26.65 3.47 6.81
N ASP A 230 -27.85 3.93 7.19
CA ASP A 230 -28.84 4.50 6.26
C ASP A 230 -28.36 5.77 5.54
N ALA A 231 -27.35 6.47 6.10
CA ALA A 231 -26.68 7.59 5.43
C ALA A 231 -25.88 7.20 4.18
N CYS A 232 -25.75 5.90 3.87
CA CYS A 232 -25.05 5.43 2.67
C CYS A 232 -25.81 5.84 1.40
N ILE A 233 -25.13 6.53 0.49
CA ILE A 233 -25.65 6.97 -0.82
C ILE A 233 -25.18 6.08 -1.99
N GLY A 234 -24.52 4.95 -1.72
CA GLY A 234 -24.05 4.05 -2.76
C GLY A 234 -22.92 4.58 -3.66
N CYS A 235 -22.13 5.56 -3.20
CA CYS A 235 -21.09 6.20 -4.02
C CYS A 235 -19.89 5.33 -4.41
N GLY A 236 -19.72 4.14 -3.81
CA GLY A 236 -18.66 3.18 -4.15
C GLY A 236 -17.26 3.52 -3.65
N VAL A 237 -17.04 4.60 -2.89
CA VAL A 237 -15.69 4.93 -2.38
C VAL A 237 -15.12 3.80 -1.53
N CYS A 238 -15.93 3.19 -0.66
CA CYS A 238 -15.50 2.07 0.19
C CYS A 238 -15.06 0.83 -0.61
N THR A 239 -15.71 0.56 -1.76
CA THR A 239 -15.30 -0.54 -2.66
C THR A 239 -13.93 -0.26 -3.28
N SER A 240 -13.67 1.00 -3.62
CA SER A 240 -12.46 1.40 -4.33
C SER A 240 -11.24 1.60 -3.42
N VAL A 241 -11.43 1.88 -2.12
CA VAL A 241 -10.31 2.08 -1.17
C VAL A 241 -10.00 0.84 -0.34
N CYS A 242 -10.75 -0.25 -0.50
CA CYS A 242 -10.54 -1.47 0.29
C CYS A 242 -9.45 -2.33 -0.32
N PRO A 243 -8.33 -2.57 0.38
CA PRO A 243 -7.22 -3.38 -0.14
C PRO A 243 -7.57 -4.87 -0.33
N HIS A 244 -8.63 -5.36 0.31
CA HIS A 244 -9.14 -6.72 0.15
C HIS A 244 -10.35 -6.84 -0.81
N GLY A 245 -10.88 -5.71 -1.33
CA GLY A 245 -12.09 -5.75 -2.15
C GLY A 245 -13.34 -6.24 -1.43
N SER A 246 -13.41 -6.07 -0.09
CA SER A 246 -14.44 -6.65 0.77
C SER A 246 -15.74 -5.83 0.83
N TRP A 247 -15.96 -4.95 -0.13
CA TRP A 247 -17.18 -4.15 -0.25
C TRP A 247 -17.81 -4.34 -1.60
N SER A 248 -19.14 -4.45 -1.62
CA SER A 248 -19.96 -4.48 -2.84
C SER A 248 -21.13 -3.51 -2.73
N LEU A 249 -21.66 -3.08 -3.88
CA LEU A 249 -22.89 -2.31 -3.95
C LEU A 249 -24.07 -3.24 -4.28
N VAL A 250 -25.06 -3.27 -3.39
CA VAL A 250 -26.28 -4.04 -3.55
C VAL A 250 -27.47 -3.11 -3.34
N ASN A 251 -28.33 -2.98 -4.31
CA ASN A 251 -29.51 -2.10 -4.27
C ASN A 251 -29.18 -0.66 -3.82
N GLY A 252 -28.05 -0.11 -4.31
CA GLY A 252 -27.63 1.25 -4.01
C GLY A 252 -27.04 1.45 -2.60
N LYS A 253 -26.77 0.38 -1.86
CA LYS A 253 -26.12 0.42 -0.53
C LYS A 253 -24.83 -0.39 -0.54
N SER A 254 -23.85 0.03 0.26
CA SER A 254 -22.60 -0.69 0.42
C SER A 254 -22.74 -1.81 1.45
N ILE A 255 -22.30 -3.02 1.11
CA ILE A 255 -22.31 -4.19 1.99
C ILE A 255 -20.88 -4.69 2.14
N ALA A 256 -20.44 -4.87 3.41
CA ALA A 256 -19.15 -5.46 3.75
C ALA A 256 -19.25 -6.99 3.81
N LYS A 257 -18.40 -7.70 3.09
CA LYS A 257 -18.28 -9.15 3.14
C LYS A 257 -16.92 -9.60 2.61
N GLY A 258 -16.21 -10.37 3.39
CA GLY A 258 -14.90 -10.88 2.99
C GLY A 258 -13.81 -10.57 4.00
N ASP A 259 -12.57 -10.83 3.64
CA ASP A 259 -11.43 -10.63 4.52
C ASP A 259 -11.16 -9.14 4.76
N CYS A 260 -10.68 -8.81 5.94
CA CYS A 260 -10.47 -7.43 6.37
C CYS A 260 -9.16 -7.31 7.14
N GLU A 261 -8.36 -6.31 6.78
CA GLU A 261 -7.13 -5.95 7.47
C GLU A 261 -7.38 -5.06 8.71
N ASN A 262 -8.62 -4.74 9.02
CA ASN A 262 -9.01 -3.81 10.07
C ASN A 262 -8.30 -2.44 9.98
N CYS A 263 -8.01 -2.01 8.77
CA CYS A 263 -7.23 -0.80 8.48
C CYS A 263 -8.06 0.49 8.47
N LEU A 264 -9.37 0.39 8.55
CA LEU A 264 -10.36 1.47 8.56
C LEU A 264 -10.31 2.44 7.35
N ALA A 265 -9.68 2.04 6.23
CA ALA A 265 -9.64 2.85 5.01
C ALA A 265 -11.05 3.26 4.54
N CYS A 266 -12.00 2.33 4.55
CA CYS A 266 -13.40 2.57 4.18
C CYS A 266 -14.08 3.57 5.12
N VAL A 267 -13.82 3.49 6.42
CA VAL A 267 -14.40 4.38 7.45
C VAL A 267 -13.88 5.82 7.26
N HIS A 268 -12.56 5.98 7.12
CA HIS A 268 -11.94 7.30 7.01
C HIS A 268 -12.26 8.00 5.69
N ASN A 269 -12.44 7.27 4.60
CA ASN A 269 -12.64 7.86 3.27
C ASN A 269 -14.10 7.92 2.84
N CYS A 270 -15.06 7.49 3.66
CA CYS A 270 -16.48 7.63 3.34
C CYS A 270 -16.90 9.11 3.37
N PRO A 271 -17.35 9.71 2.24
CA PRO A 271 -17.70 11.13 2.19
C PRO A 271 -18.95 11.46 3.03
N GLN A 272 -19.84 10.49 3.22
CA GLN A 272 -21.04 10.62 4.04
C GLN A 272 -20.84 10.17 5.50
N LYS A 273 -19.62 9.73 5.86
CA LYS A 273 -19.35 9.09 7.17
C LYS A 273 -20.34 7.96 7.50
N ALA A 274 -20.87 7.32 6.46
CA ALA A 274 -21.91 6.30 6.54
C ALA A 274 -21.39 4.91 6.89
N ILE A 275 -20.08 4.74 7.12
CA ILE A 275 -19.52 3.46 7.56
C ILE A 275 -19.19 3.55 9.03
N SER A 276 -19.84 2.71 9.81
CA SER A 276 -19.67 2.58 11.25
C SER A 276 -18.84 1.34 11.58
N ILE A 277 -18.17 1.43 12.75
CA ILE A 277 -17.38 0.35 13.32
C ILE A 277 -18.26 -0.42 14.31
N ILE A 278 -18.18 -1.73 14.30
CA ILE A 278 -18.83 -2.60 15.28
C ILE A 278 -17.91 -2.66 16.50
N PRO A 279 -18.35 -2.19 17.68
CA PRO A 279 -17.54 -2.27 18.90
C PRO A 279 -17.20 -3.70 19.25
N THR A 280 -15.93 -3.96 19.54
CA THR A 280 -15.44 -5.27 19.98
C THR A 280 -14.78 -5.12 21.35
N PRO A 281 -15.34 -5.68 22.43
CA PRO A 281 -14.72 -5.60 23.74
C PRO A 281 -13.26 -6.11 23.72
N PRO A 282 -12.31 -5.45 24.44
CA PRO A 282 -12.49 -4.35 25.39
C PRO A 282 -12.47 -2.93 24.78
N GLU A 283 -12.79 -2.77 23.51
CA GLU A 283 -12.79 -1.45 22.84
C GLU A 283 -13.84 -0.50 23.46
N PRO A 284 -13.60 0.84 23.43
CA PRO A 284 -14.53 1.83 23.94
C PRO A 284 -15.91 1.77 23.25
N GLU A 285 -16.96 2.15 24.00
CA GLU A 285 -18.33 2.13 23.49
C GLU A 285 -18.61 3.10 22.33
N GLU A 286 -17.80 4.14 22.17
CA GLU A 286 -17.95 5.14 21.10
C GLU A 286 -16.82 5.10 20.07
N PRO A 287 -16.71 4.04 19.25
CA PRO A 287 -15.63 3.93 18.27
C PRO A 287 -15.83 4.83 17.04
N ASN A 288 -17.03 5.38 16.83
CA ASN A 288 -17.40 6.13 15.61
C ASN A 288 -17.26 7.64 15.83
N ARG A 289 -16.04 8.10 15.99
CA ARG A 289 -15.73 9.53 16.12
C ARG A 289 -16.16 10.30 14.86
N ASN A 290 -16.57 11.56 15.04
CA ASN A 290 -17.02 12.40 13.92
C ASN A 290 -15.89 12.81 12.98
N VAL A 291 -14.68 12.96 13.47
CA VAL A 291 -13.52 13.34 12.67
C VAL A 291 -12.97 12.14 11.94
N ARG A 292 -12.77 12.30 10.64
CA ARG A 292 -12.12 11.33 9.76
C ARG A 292 -10.78 11.90 9.31
N TYR A 293 -9.84 11.02 9.02
CA TYR A 293 -8.51 11.42 8.62
C TYR A 293 -8.11 10.82 7.27
N ARG A 294 -7.51 11.65 6.46
CA ARG A 294 -6.66 11.28 5.34
C ARG A 294 -5.45 12.20 5.37
N ASN A 295 -4.27 11.65 5.12
CA ASN A 295 -3.05 12.46 5.06
C ASN A 295 -3.25 13.62 4.09
N PRO A 296 -3.02 14.89 4.48
CA PRO A 296 -3.32 16.06 3.66
C PRO A 296 -2.54 16.10 2.33
N ASN A 297 -1.41 15.38 2.23
CA ASN A 297 -0.58 15.29 1.03
C ASN A 297 -0.97 14.10 0.13
N VAL A 298 -2.08 13.40 0.41
CA VAL A 298 -2.53 12.23 -0.34
C VAL A 298 -3.99 12.42 -0.72
N SER A 299 -4.28 12.38 -2.02
CA SER A 299 -5.64 12.49 -2.53
C SER A 299 -6.41 11.16 -2.39
N ILE A 300 -7.76 11.25 -2.44
CA ILE A 300 -8.58 10.03 -2.51
C ILE A 300 -8.27 9.20 -3.75
N ALA A 301 -7.96 9.85 -4.87
CA ALA A 301 -7.57 9.18 -6.11
C ALA A 301 -6.26 8.39 -5.96
N ASP A 302 -5.32 8.87 -5.15
CA ASP A 302 -4.09 8.14 -4.83
C ASP A 302 -4.39 6.86 -4.06
N LEU A 303 -5.30 6.92 -3.07
CA LEU A 303 -5.69 5.74 -2.28
C LEU A 303 -6.50 4.75 -3.11
N ILE A 304 -7.35 5.22 -4.02
CA ILE A 304 -8.06 4.36 -4.96
C ILE A 304 -7.08 3.63 -5.86
N ARG A 305 -6.11 4.33 -6.47
CA ARG A 305 -5.06 3.69 -7.28
C ARG A 305 -4.24 2.68 -6.50
N ALA A 306 -4.00 2.96 -5.22
CA ALA A 306 -3.22 2.06 -4.37
C ALA A 306 -3.96 0.79 -3.96
N ASN A 307 -5.25 0.89 -3.67
CA ASN A 307 -5.98 -0.14 -2.93
C ASN A 307 -7.10 -0.83 -3.72
N SER A 308 -7.56 -0.24 -4.84
CA SER A 308 -8.73 -0.78 -5.56
C SER A 308 -8.48 -2.19 -6.08
N GLN A 309 -9.45 -3.07 -5.83
CA GLN A 309 -9.49 -4.46 -6.30
C GLN A 309 -10.58 -4.67 -7.36
N ILE A 310 -11.09 -3.57 -7.93
CA ILE A 310 -12.12 -3.55 -8.98
C ILE A 310 -11.60 -2.92 -10.25
#